data_9e1e68e163881e2790159191813c954f
#
_entry.id   9e1e68e163881e2790159191813c954f
#
_cell.length_a   1.000
_cell.length_b   1.000
_cell.length_c   1.000
_cell.angle_alpha   90.00
_cell.angle_beta   90.00
_cell.angle_gamma   90.00
#
_symmetry.space_group_name_H-M   'P 1'
#
loop_
_entity.id
_entity.type
_entity.pdbx_description
1 polymer ?
#
loop_
_entity_poly.entity_id
_entity_poly.type
_entity_poly.pdbx_seq_one_letter_code
_entity_poly.pdbx_strand_id
1 'polypeptide(L)'
;VDWSLIVSDIAEYAGYMHKNEHSTYSRILKPVSVGALAEKIYDVRAVICDVYGTMVNYWKPGFEDKQLREQLMLSAFKKINERFKLEQYLLKMSPADPPEKTLSDLYNGLISLSHQNASKNGVLYPEVRIEKVWELILMMLKRHGYQPEQQCKMAAGDIPRCFAFTYNFLSLGRELYPGVVETLQRLKSNNIVLGILSNAQFYTPIDLTLMMRDQSNEKIDDYLELFEIDLTFYSYEYGFSKPNQLLFRRLFDALYEYNILPSQTVMLGNDLFIDVAPANAAGMKTALFAGDEFSYFKHTEEEIVPDIVISEWSELPQKISFFSEGRSECE
;
A
#
# COMPACT_ATOMS: atom_id res chain seq x y z
N VAL A 1 -18.27 -8.16 -21.85
CA VAL A 1 -16.96 -7.83 -22.40
C VAL A 1 -16.18 -9.13 -22.49
N ASP A 2 -15.74 -9.48 -23.70
CA ASP A 2 -14.99 -10.71 -23.92
C ASP A 2 -13.54 -10.54 -23.41
N TRP A 3 -13.31 -11.03 -22.20
CA TRP A 3 -12.00 -11.03 -21.52
C TRP A 3 -10.95 -11.94 -22.17
N SER A 4 -11.30 -12.54 -23.31
CA SER A 4 -10.41 -13.44 -24.07
C SER A 4 -9.28 -12.70 -24.82
N LEU A 5 -9.23 -11.38 -24.76
CA LEU A 5 -8.19 -10.55 -25.34
C LEU A 5 -6.96 -10.57 -24.44
N ILE A 6 -6.08 -11.46 -24.74
CA ILE A 6 -4.61 -11.40 -24.76
C ILE A 6 -4.02 -10.34 -23.81
N VAL A 7 -4.16 -10.59 -22.50
CA VAL A 7 -3.35 -9.94 -21.49
C VAL A 7 -2.29 -10.95 -21.08
N SER A 8 -1.02 -10.67 -21.37
CA SER A 8 0.05 -11.65 -21.24
C SER A 8 0.58 -11.77 -19.81
N ASP A 9 0.46 -10.70 -19.02
CA ASP A 9 0.96 -10.60 -17.66
C ASP A 9 0.09 -9.73 -16.76
N ILE A 10 0.44 -9.67 -15.48
CA ILE A 10 -0.33 -8.94 -14.46
C ILE A 10 -0.27 -7.42 -14.63
N ALA A 11 0.81 -6.86 -15.14
CA ALA A 11 0.93 -5.40 -15.32
C ALA A 11 0.02 -4.91 -16.45
N GLU A 12 -0.03 -5.65 -17.56
CA GLU A 12 -0.95 -5.38 -18.68
C GLU A 12 -2.41 -5.51 -18.23
N TYR A 13 -2.74 -6.54 -17.41
CA TYR A 13 -4.07 -6.71 -16.84
C TYR A 13 -4.45 -5.54 -15.94
N ALA A 14 -3.55 -5.12 -15.06
CA ALA A 14 -3.79 -3.99 -14.19
C ALA A 14 -4.01 -2.69 -14.96
N GLY A 15 -3.21 -2.43 -16.00
CA GLY A 15 -3.40 -1.31 -16.92
C GLY A 15 -4.75 -1.34 -17.61
N TYR A 16 -5.19 -2.52 -18.08
CA TYR A 16 -6.52 -2.69 -18.66
C TYR A 16 -7.63 -2.35 -17.65
N MET A 17 -7.55 -2.90 -16.43
CA MET A 17 -8.54 -2.64 -15.36
C MET A 17 -8.58 -1.16 -15.00
N HIS A 18 -7.42 -0.54 -14.86
CA HIS A 18 -7.29 0.88 -14.54
C HIS A 18 -7.95 1.75 -15.62
N LYS A 19 -7.66 1.49 -16.89
CA LYS A 19 -8.20 2.25 -18.02
C LYS A 19 -9.72 2.09 -18.20
N ASN A 20 -10.27 0.91 -17.95
CA ASN A 20 -11.65 0.57 -18.32
C ASN A 20 -12.63 0.49 -17.15
N GLU A 21 -12.13 0.28 -15.92
CA GLU A 21 -12.98 0.02 -14.76
C GLU A 21 -12.62 0.90 -13.55
N HIS A 22 -11.58 1.72 -13.66
CA HIS A 22 -11.23 2.65 -12.59
C HIS A 22 -12.37 3.67 -12.40
N SER A 23 -12.69 3.92 -11.12
CA SER A 23 -13.66 4.93 -10.72
C SER A 23 -13.02 5.86 -9.71
N THR A 24 -13.04 7.13 -10.02
CA THR A 24 -12.62 8.18 -9.08
C THR A 24 -13.76 8.50 -8.13
N TYR A 25 -13.42 8.78 -6.87
CA TYR A 25 -14.40 9.12 -5.84
C TYR A 25 -14.06 10.49 -5.27
N SER A 26 -14.76 11.51 -5.75
CA SER A 26 -14.58 12.87 -5.23
C SER A 26 -15.11 12.96 -3.79
N ARG A 27 -14.24 13.37 -2.87
CA ARG A 27 -14.56 13.63 -1.47
C ARG A 27 -13.81 14.87 -1.00
N ILE A 28 -14.43 15.67 -0.16
CA ILE A 28 -13.73 16.72 0.57
C ILE A 28 -12.88 16.05 1.65
N LEU A 29 -11.58 16.21 1.56
CA LEU A 29 -10.65 15.76 2.59
C LEU A 29 -10.84 16.58 3.86
N LYS A 30 -10.79 15.93 5.01
CA LYS A 30 -10.95 16.56 6.32
C LYS A 30 -9.70 16.33 7.16
N PRO A 31 -8.83 17.33 7.27
CA PRO A 31 -7.63 17.24 8.09
C PRO A 31 -7.96 17.03 9.57
N VAL A 32 -7.09 16.26 10.23
CA VAL A 32 -7.13 16.02 11.68
C VAL A 32 -6.11 16.92 12.36
N SER A 33 -6.51 17.58 13.44
CA SER A 33 -5.58 18.37 14.26
C SER A 33 -4.78 17.45 15.17
N VAL A 34 -3.48 17.38 14.96
CA VAL A 34 -2.54 16.57 15.73
C VAL A 34 -1.38 17.46 16.17
N GLY A 35 -0.93 17.29 17.43
CA GLY A 35 0.24 18.01 17.94
C GLY A 35 1.54 17.51 17.28
N ALA A 36 2.52 18.40 17.16
CA ALA A 36 3.85 18.12 16.64
C ALA A 36 4.93 18.67 17.58
N LEU A 37 6.13 18.08 17.57
CA LEU A 37 7.27 18.52 18.39
C LEU A 37 7.92 19.78 17.85
N ALA A 38 7.86 20.00 16.53
CA ALA A 38 8.51 21.11 15.84
C ALA A 38 7.68 21.64 14.69
N GLU A 39 7.98 22.83 14.23
CA GLU A 39 7.44 23.40 13.00
C GLU A 39 8.22 22.95 11.77
N LYS A 40 9.50 22.60 11.93
CA LYS A 40 10.41 22.27 10.84
C LYS A 40 11.48 21.24 11.26
N ILE A 41 11.80 20.34 10.35
CA ILE A 41 12.92 19.38 10.44
C ILE A 41 14.09 19.92 9.63
N TYR A 42 15.29 19.85 10.21
CA TYR A 42 16.53 20.32 9.58
C TYR A 42 17.41 19.13 9.15
N ASP A 43 18.34 19.39 8.22
CA ASP A 43 19.38 18.45 7.76
C ASP A 43 18.81 17.18 7.14
N VAL A 44 17.73 17.30 6.35
CA VAL A 44 17.07 16.17 5.70
C VAL A 44 17.80 15.79 4.42
N ARG A 45 18.13 14.50 4.28
CA ARG A 45 18.76 13.91 3.09
C ARG A 45 17.89 12.84 2.43
N ALA A 46 17.01 12.19 3.20
CA ALA A 46 16.08 11.20 2.67
C ALA A 46 14.68 11.35 3.23
N VAL A 47 13.67 11.01 2.43
CA VAL A 47 12.28 10.85 2.85
C VAL A 47 11.81 9.44 2.47
N ILE A 48 11.36 8.69 3.46
CA ILE A 48 10.80 7.35 3.29
C ILE A 48 9.30 7.45 3.48
N CYS A 49 8.54 7.09 2.47
CA CYS A 49 7.10 7.23 2.45
C CYS A 49 6.39 5.90 2.74
N ASP A 50 5.38 5.93 3.58
CA ASP A 50 4.34 4.92 3.52
C ASP A 50 3.45 5.14 2.30
N VAL A 51 2.65 4.14 1.90
CA VAL A 51 1.82 4.18 0.69
C VAL A 51 0.36 4.42 1.02
N TYR A 52 -0.30 3.44 1.65
CA TYR A 52 -1.74 3.45 1.82
C TYR A 52 -2.19 4.34 2.98
N GLY A 53 -2.98 5.36 2.68
CA GLY A 53 -3.39 6.39 3.64
C GLY A 53 -2.42 7.58 3.71
N THR A 54 -1.23 7.45 3.10
CA THR A 54 -0.19 8.49 3.05
C THR A 54 -0.06 9.07 1.64
N MET A 55 0.33 8.26 0.66
CA MET A 55 0.36 8.66 -0.76
C MET A 55 -0.96 8.31 -1.46
N VAL A 56 -1.50 7.14 -1.16
CA VAL A 56 -2.67 6.57 -1.81
C VAL A 56 -3.91 6.70 -0.94
N ASN A 57 -4.90 7.39 -1.44
CA ASN A 57 -6.25 7.39 -0.91
C ASN A 57 -6.98 6.11 -1.36
N TYR A 58 -7.24 5.20 -0.40
CA TYR A 58 -7.96 3.95 -0.63
C TYR A 58 -9.45 4.01 -0.25
N TRP A 59 -9.93 5.19 0.10
CA TRP A 59 -11.30 5.40 0.51
C TRP A 59 -12.30 5.15 -0.63
N LYS A 60 -13.47 4.62 -0.27
CA LYS A 60 -14.66 4.55 -1.12
C LYS A 60 -15.87 5.08 -0.38
N PRO A 61 -16.88 5.61 -1.07
CA PRO A 61 -18.17 5.97 -0.46
C PRO A 61 -18.75 4.79 0.34
N GLY A 62 -19.07 5.04 1.60
CA GLY A 62 -19.57 4.04 2.53
C GLY A 62 -18.53 3.42 3.46
N PHE A 63 -17.24 3.76 3.32
CA PHE A 63 -16.19 3.25 4.23
C PHE A 63 -16.26 3.87 5.64
N GLU A 64 -16.95 4.98 5.79
CA GLU A 64 -17.28 5.60 7.06
C GLU A 64 -18.21 4.75 7.93
N ASP A 65 -19.04 3.90 7.32
CA ASP A 65 -19.92 2.96 8.01
C ASP A 65 -19.35 1.53 7.93
N LYS A 66 -19.18 0.88 9.10
CA LYS A 66 -18.60 -0.46 9.18
C LYS A 66 -19.42 -1.51 8.43
N GLN A 67 -20.76 -1.47 8.55
CA GLN A 67 -21.62 -2.46 7.89
C GLN A 67 -21.60 -2.27 6.38
N LEU A 68 -21.65 -1.02 5.93
CA LEU A 68 -21.60 -0.71 4.50
C LEU A 68 -20.24 -1.10 3.91
N ARG A 69 -19.14 -0.86 4.62
CA ARG A 69 -17.81 -1.31 4.21
C ARG A 69 -17.73 -2.84 4.09
N GLU A 70 -18.28 -3.59 5.04
CA GLU A 70 -18.36 -5.05 4.96
C GLU A 70 -19.19 -5.52 3.75
N GLN A 71 -20.29 -4.85 3.44
CA GLN A 71 -21.10 -5.13 2.26
C GLN A 71 -20.35 -4.82 0.95
N LEU A 72 -19.60 -3.73 0.89
CA LEU A 72 -18.75 -3.39 -0.25
C LEU A 72 -17.68 -4.44 -0.49
N MET A 73 -17.01 -4.92 0.58
CA MET A 73 -16.04 -6.01 0.48
C MET A 73 -16.68 -7.30 -0.02
N LEU A 74 -17.86 -7.66 0.49
CA LEU A 74 -18.61 -8.84 0.02
C LEU A 74 -19.03 -8.68 -1.44
N SER A 75 -19.44 -7.49 -1.86
CA SER A 75 -19.77 -7.18 -3.26
C SER A 75 -18.56 -7.38 -4.19
N ALA A 76 -17.32 -7.12 -3.72
CA ALA A 76 -16.12 -7.40 -4.49
C ALA A 76 -15.96 -8.92 -4.74
N PHE A 77 -16.21 -9.77 -3.73
CA PHE A 77 -16.23 -11.22 -3.91
C PHE A 77 -17.32 -11.69 -4.88
N LYS A 78 -18.51 -11.07 -4.83
CA LYS A 78 -19.59 -11.35 -5.80
C LYS A 78 -19.13 -11.05 -7.23
N LYS A 79 -18.52 -9.90 -7.46
CA LYS A 79 -17.98 -9.52 -8.77
C LYS A 79 -16.85 -10.46 -9.25
N ILE A 80 -16.00 -10.94 -8.33
CA ILE A 80 -14.99 -11.97 -8.62
C ILE A 80 -15.67 -13.28 -9.05
N ASN A 81 -16.68 -13.73 -8.29
CA ASN A 81 -17.44 -14.92 -8.63
C ASN A 81 -18.03 -14.82 -10.05
N GLU A 82 -18.69 -13.72 -10.37
CA GLU A 82 -19.29 -13.47 -11.69
C GLU A 82 -18.23 -13.41 -12.80
N ARG A 83 -17.13 -12.66 -12.58
CA ARG A 83 -16.04 -12.47 -13.56
C ARG A 83 -15.37 -13.78 -13.95
N PHE A 84 -15.02 -14.59 -12.95
CA PHE A 84 -14.26 -15.81 -13.13
C PHE A 84 -15.15 -17.07 -13.15
N LYS A 85 -16.50 -16.92 -13.17
CA LYS A 85 -17.48 -18.00 -13.27
C LYS A 85 -17.30 -19.09 -12.20
N LEU A 86 -17.20 -18.69 -10.94
CA LEU A 86 -16.90 -19.60 -9.82
C LEU A 86 -18.13 -20.28 -9.22
N GLU A 87 -19.34 -19.75 -9.46
CA GLU A 87 -20.57 -20.07 -8.77
C GLU A 87 -20.80 -21.58 -8.58
N GLN A 88 -20.80 -22.35 -9.68
CA GLN A 88 -21.06 -23.79 -9.62
C GLN A 88 -20.03 -24.58 -8.80
N TYR A 89 -18.80 -24.08 -8.68
CA TYR A 89 -17.73 -24.73 -7.93
C TYR A 89 -17.81 -24.37 -6.45
N LEU A 90 -18.14 -23.11 -6.12
CA LEU A 90 -18.38 -22.65 -4.75
C LEU A 90 -19.63 -23.32 -4.14
N LEU A 91 -20.71 -23.48 -4.90
CA LEU A 91 -21.90 -24.22 -4.47
C LEU A 91 -21.63 -25.71 -4.24
N LYS A 92 -20.67 -26.33 -4.96
CA LYS A 92 -20.23 -27.71 -4.63
C LYS A 92 -19.44 -27.78 -3.33
N MET A 93 -18.74 -26.70 -2.95
CA MET A 93 -17.99 -26.62 -1.68
C MET A 93 -18.91 -26.35 -0.48
N SER A 94 -19.86 -25.41 -0.63
CA SER A 94 -20.83 -25.03 0.40
C SER A 94 -22.21 -24.78 -0.22
N PRO A 95 -23.05 -25.83 -0.35
CA PRO A 95 -24.36 -25.70 -1.01
C PRO A 95 -25.35 -24.78 -0.25
N ALA A 96 -25.13 -24.55 1.04
CA ALA A 96 -26.03 -23.78 1.89
C ALA A 96 -25.73 -22.28 1.92
N ASP A 97 -24.52 -21.88 1.53
CA ASP A 97 -24.08 -20.49 1.59
C ASP A 97 -24.07 -19.82 0.22
N PRO A 98 -24.31 -18.51 0.15
CA PRO A 98 -24.08 -17.74 -1.06
C PRO A 98 -22.61 -17.85 -1.54
N PRO A 99 -22.36 -17.96 -2.85
CA PRO A 99 -21.01 -18.12 -3.39
C PRO A 99 -20.00 -17.05 -2.93
N GLU A 100 -20.41 -15.79 -2.87
CA GLU A 100 -19.58 -14.68 -2.40
C GLU A 100 -19.21 -14.80 -0.91
N LYS A 101 -20.12 -15.34 -0.09
CA LYS A 101 -19.85 -15.60 1.33
C LYS A 101 -18.84 -16.74 1.46
N THR A 102 -19.04 -17.84 0.74
CA THR A 102 -18.10 -18.97 0.72
C THR A 102 -16.69 -18.50 0.32
N LEU A 103 -16.60 -17.67 -0.71
CA LEU A 103 -15.30 -17.13 -1.18
C LEU A 103 -14.66 -16.20 -0.14
N SER A 104 -15.46 -15.34 0.50
CA SER A 104 -15.01 -14.45 1.59
C SER A 104 -14.52 -15.24 2.79
N ASP A 105 -15.23 -16.28 3.20
CA ASP A 105 -14.87 -17.12 4.34
C ASP A 105 -13.55 -17.88 4.07
N LEU A 106 -13.38 -18.42 2.86
CA LEU A 106 -12.13 -19.05 2.44
C LEU A 106 -10.95 -18.07 2.47
N TYR A 107 -11.14 -16.89 1.90
CA TYR A 107 -10.11 -15.86 1.82
C TYR A 107 -9.67 -15.41 3.22
N ASN A 108 -10.60 -14.99 4.05
CA ASN A 108 -10.32 -14.50 5.40
C ASN A 108 -9.79 -15.63 6.32
N GLY A 109 -10.33 -16.85 6.18
CA GLY A 109 -9.89 -18.03 6.92
C GLY A 109 -8.44 -18.40 6.61
N LEU A 110 -8.03 -18.37 5.34
CA LEU A 110 -6.65 -18.67 4.95
C LEU A 110 -5.66 -17.59 5.42
N ILE A 111 -6.04 -16.31 5.37
CA ILE A 111 -5.23 -15.22 5.94
C ILE A 111 -5.05 -15.41 7.44
N SER A 112 -6.14 -15.62 8.16
CA SER A 112 -6.12 -15.84 9.62
C SER A 112 -5.25 -17.04 10.01
N LEU A 113 -5.39 -18.16 9.29
CA LEU A 113 -4.58 -19.36 9.52
C LEU A 113 -3.09 -19.10 9.24
N SER A 114 -2.77 -18.37 8.20
CA SER A 114 -1.38 -18.00 7.85
C SER A 114 -0.76 -17.14 8.94
N HIS A 115 -1.48 -16.10 9.41
CA HIS A 115 -1.04 -15.26 10.52
C HIS A 115 -0.83 -16.06 11.81
N GLN A 116 -1.79 -16.93 12.19
CA GLN A 116 -1.68 -17.77 13.37
C GLN A 116 -0.46 -18.71 13.31
N ASN A 117 -0.21 -19.32 12.15
CA ASN A 117 0.94 -20.19 11.97
C ASN A 117 2.26 -19.43 12.05
N ALA A 118 2.36 -18.28 11.45
CA ALA A 118 3.55 -17.43 11.51
C ALA A 118 3.81 -16.95 12.96
N SER A 119 2.76 -16.49 13.66
CA SER A 119 2.87 -16.06 15.06
C SER A 119 3.29 -17.21 16.01
N LYS A 120 2.79 -18.44 15.79
CA LYS A 120 3.23 -19.63 16.55
C LYS A 120 4.71 -19.95 16.34
N ASN A 121 5.26 -19.57 15.19
CA ASN A 121 6.69 -19.68 14.85
C ASN A 121 7.51 -18.45 15.27
N GLY A 122 6.95 -17.57 16.10
CA GLY A 122 7.64 -16.42 16.66
C GLY A 122 7.73 -15.20 15.74
N VAL A 123 7.02 -15.18 14.61
CA VAL A 123 6.98 -14.01 13.74
C VAL A 123 6.06 -12.95 14.36
N LEU A 124 6.63 -11.81 14.73
CA LEU A 124 5.88 -10.65 15.20
C LEU A 124 5.37 -9.85 13.98
N TYR A 125 4.09 -9.47 14.03
CA TYR A 125 3.42 -8.75 12.94
C TYR A 125 3.54 -9.47 11.59
N PRO A 126 3.05 -10.73 11.50
CA PRO A 126 3.19 -11.52 10.29
C PRO A 126 2.45 -10.88 9.13
N GLU A 127 3.06 -10.96 7.95
CA GLU A 127 2.46 -10.54 6.68
C GLU A 127 2.24 -11.76 5.79
N VAL A 128 1.16 -11.76 5.03
CA VAL A 128 0.86 -12.81 4.06
C VAL A 128 1.18 -12.33 2.64
N ARG A 129 1.58 -13.23 1.79
CA ARG A 129 1.61 -13.02 0.35
C ARG A 129 0.24 -13.33 -0.21
N ILE A 130 -0.51 -12.30 -0.56
CA ILE A 130 -1.93 -12.44 -0.91
C ILE A 130 -2.15 -13.32 -2.15
N GLU A 131 -1.22 -13.33 -3.09
CA GLU A 131 -1.26 -14.22 -4.25
C GLU A 131 -1.19 -15.71 -3.83
N LYS A 132 -0.54 -16.03 -2.70
CA LYS A 132 -0.50 -17.40 -2.16
C LYS A 132 -1.82 -17.81 -1.54
N VAL A 133 -2.55 -16.89 -0.94
CA VAL A 133 -3.94 -17.12 -0.47
C VAL A 133 -4.83 -17.50 -1.66
N TRP A 134 -4.76 -16.72 -2.75
CA TRP A 134 -5.53 -17.03 -3.96
C TRP A 134 -5.07 -18.32 -4.66
N GLU A 135 -3.78 -18.63 -4.64
CA GLU A 135 -3.27 -19.92 -5.13
C GLU A 135 -3.92 -21.10 -4.40
N LEU A 136 -4.03 -21.02 -3.06
CA LEU A 136 -4.70 -22.05 -2.25
C LEU A 136 -6.19 -22.15 -2.57
N ILE A 137 -6.89 -21.02 -2.70
CA ILE A 137 -8.31 -20.99 -3.09
C ILE A 137 -8.50 -21.66 -4.46
N LEU A 138 -7.67 -21.30 -5.42
CA LEU A 138 -7.71 -21.90 -6.77
C LEU A 138 -7.42 -23.40 -6.76
N MET A 139 -6.50 -23.86 -5.91
CA MET A 139 -6.25 -25.31 -5.72
C MET A 139 -7.49 -26.02 -5.16
N MET A 140 -8.22 -25.40 -4.21
CA MET A 140 -9.45 -25.95 -3.68
C MET A 140 -10.55 -26.00 -4.75
N LEU A 141 -10.71 -24.95 -5.54
CA LEU A 141 -11.67 -24.88 -6.65
C LEU A 141 -11.34 -25.91 -7.75
N LYS A 142 -10.05 -26.12 -8.06
CA LYS A 142 -9.61 -27.16 -9.01
C LYS A 142 -10.03 -28.58 -8.61
N ARG A 143 -10.05 -28.89 -7.31
CA ARG A 143 -10.55 -30.18 -6.80
C ARG A 143 -12.05 -30.39 -7.09
N HIS A 144 -12.80 -29.31 -7.31
CA HIS A 144 -14.22 -29.35 -7.71
C HIS A 144 -14.41 -29.21 -9.22
N GLY A 145 -13.31 -29.24 -10.01
CA GLY A 145 -13.33 -29.24 -11.48
C GLY A 145 -13.18 -27.85 -12.11
N TYR A 146 -12.86 -26.80 -11.33
CA TYR A 146 -12.55 -25.48 -11.90
C TYR A 146 -11.24 -25.48 -12.68
N GLN A 147 -11.24 -24.82 -13.82
CA GLN A 147 -10.06 -24.68 -14.69
C GLN A 147 -9.80 -23.18 -14.92
N PRO A 148 -8.99 -22.52 -14.05
CA PRO A 148 -8.75 -21.10 -14.12
C PRO A 148 -8.11 -20.66 -15.43
N GLU A 149 -7.33 -21.51 -16.08
CA GLU A 149 -6.65 -21.27 -17.36
C GLU A 149 -7.64 -21.04 -18.53
N GLN A 150 -8.89 -21.50 -18.39
CA GLN A 150 -9.96 -21.22 -19.36
C GLN A 150 -10.55 -19.82 -19.20
N GLN A 151 -10.40 -19.21 -18.03
CA GLN A 151 -10.93 -17.87 -17.72
C GLN A 151 -9.84 -16.78 -17.77
N CYS A 152 -8.58 -17.16 -17.55
CA CYS A 152 -7.44 -16.25 -17.53
C CYS A 152 -6.38 -16.79 -18.49
N LYS A 153 -6.15 -16.11 -19.61
CA LYS A 153 -5.12 -16.49 -20.60
C LYS A 153 -3.74 -15.94 -20.25
N MET A 154 -3.35 -16.09 -19.00
CA MET A 154 -2.06 -15.65 -18.46
C MET A 154 -1.15 -16.83 -18.19
N ALA A 155 0.13 -16.55 -17.96
CA ALA A 155 1.04 -17.54 -17.40
C ALA A 155 0.48 -18.11 -16.09
N ALA A 156 0.69 -19.40 -15.84
CA ALA A 156 0.09 -20.09 -14.68
C ALA A 156 0.43 -19.41 -13.34
N GLY A 157 1.61 -18.80 -13.21
CA GLY A 157 2.05 -18.06 -12.03
C GLY A 157 1.33 -16.71 -11.82
N ASP A 158 0.78 -16.12 -12.87
CA ASP A 158 0.08 -14.84 -12.81
C ASP A 158 -1.43 -14.99 -12.57
N ILE A 159 -1.98 -16.18 -12.74
CA ILE A 159 -3.42 -16.41 -12.48
C ILE A 159 -3.80 -16.06 -11.03
N PRO A 160 -3.11 -16.54 -9.97
CA PRO A 160 -3.42 -16.14 -8.59
C PRO A 160 -3.25 -14.64 -8.36
N ARG A 161 -2.28 -14.00 -9.00
CA ARG A 161 -2.06 -12.55 -8.96
C ARG A 161 -3.21 -11.79 -9.60
N CYS A 162 -3.74 -12.29 -10.73
CA CYS A 162 -4.91 -11.72 -11.39
C CYS A 162 -6.13 -11.67 -10.45
N PHE A 163 -6.41 -12.75 -9.73
CA PHE A 163 -7.48 -12.79 -8.73
C PHE A 163 -7.24 -11.84 -7.57
N ALA A 164 -6.04 -11.83 -7.02
CA ALA A 164 -5.65 -10.96 -5.92
C ALA A 164 -5.77 -9.48 -6.30
N PHE A 165 -5.22 -9.11 -7.46
CA PHE A 165 -5.34 -7.75 -7.99
C PHE A 165 -6.80 -7.35 -8.22
N THR A 166 -7.59 -8.23 -8.86
CA THR A 166 -9.01 -7.95 -9.14
C THR A 166 -9.78 -7.70 -7.85
N TYR A 167 -9.57 -8.52 -6.80
CA TYR A 167 -10.21 -8.30 -5.51
C TYR A 167 -9.82 -6.95 -4.90
N ASN A 168 -8.55 -6.66 -4.84
CA ASN A 168 -8.06 -5.39 -4.29
C ASN A 168 -8.61 -4.20 -5.09
N PHE A 169 -8.57 -4.29 -6.43
CA PHE A 169 -9.10 -3.26 -7.33
C PHE A 169 -10.60 -3.00 -7.12
N LEU A 170 -11.38 -4.03 -6.91
CA LEU A 170 -12.83 -3.91 -6.71
C LEU A 170 -13.19 -3.47 -5.29
N SER A 171 -12.37 -3.79 -4.29
CA SER A 171 -12.66 -3.53 -2.87
C SER A 171 -12.22 -2.16 -2.38
N LEU A 172 -11.10 -1.61 -2.87
CA LEU A 172 -10.51 -0.36 -2.39
C LEU A 172 -10.55 0.76 -3.43
N GLY A 173 -10.49 2.00 -2.98
CA GLY A 173 -10.18 3.17 -3.81
C GLY A 173 -8.72 3.17 -4.23
N ARG A 174 -8.39 3.94 -5.28
CA ARG A 174 -7.06 4.01 -5.87
C ARG A 174 -6.81 5.38 -6.50
N GLU A 175 -6.43 6.30 -5.68
CA GLU A 175 -6.06 7.64 -6.12
C GLU A 175 -4.89 8.13 -5.29
N LEU A 176 -3.95 8.86 -5.89
CA LEU A 176 -2.98 9.59 -5.10
C LEU A 176 -3.67 10.77 -4.42
N TYR A 177 -3.24 11.10 -3.22
CA TYR A 177 -3.62 12.38 -2.63
C TYR A 177 -3.14 13.54 -3.50
N PRO A 178 -3.86 14.69 -3.50
CA PRO A 178 -3.45 15.86 -4.26
C PRO A 178 -2.03 16.32 -3.90
N GLY A 179 -1.24 16.63 -4.93
CA GLY A 179 0.11 17.18 -4.75
C GLY A 179 1.21 16.16 -4.44
N VAL A 180 0.91 14.86 -4.44
CA VAL A 180 1.92 13.81 -4.17
C VAL A 180 3.05 13.87 -5.19
N VAL A 181 2.74 13.78 -6.49
CA VAL A 181 3.75 13.73 -7.55
C VAL A 181 4.58 15.00 -7.60
N GLU A 182 3.92 16.16 -7.56
CA GLU A 182 4.60 17.47 -7.59
C GLU A 182 5.54 17.63 -6.40
N THR A 183 5.13 17.17 -5.22
CA THR A 183 5.95 17.22 -4.01
C THR A 183 7.16 16.29 -4.11
N LEU A 184 6.97 15.05 -4.55
CA LEU A 184 8.05 14.09 -4.73
C LEU A 184 9.07 14.58 -5.79
N GLN A 185 8.61 15.12 -6.91
CA GLN A 185 9.46 15.75 -7.92
C GLN A 185 10.27 16.92 -7.35
N ARG A 186 9.62 17.78 -6.54
CA ARG A 186 10.29 18.88 -5.87
C ARG A 186 11.35 18.42 -4.87
N LEU A 187 11.07 17.38 -4.10
CA LEU A 187 12.05 16.78 -3.18
C LEU A 187 13.25 16.21 -3.94
N LYS A 188 13.01 15.42 -4.99
CA LYS A 188 14.05 14.84 -5.82
C LYS A 188 14.90 15.92 -6.50
N SER A 189 14.31 17.00 -7.01
CA SER A 189 15.05 18.13 -7.60
C SER A 189 15.91 18.91 -6.60
N ASN A 190 15.68 18.74 -5.31
CA ASN A 190 16.50 19.27 -4.22
C ASN A 190 17.45 18.20 -3.61
N ASN A 191 17.78 17.16 -4.38
CA ASN A 191 18.69 16.08 -4.01
C ASN A 191 18.26 15.28 -2.75
N ILE A 192 16.95 15.23 -2.46
CA ILE A 192 16.41 14.35 -1.44
C ILE A 192 16.26 12.95 -2.04
N VAL A 193 16.85 11.98 -1.38
CA VAL A 193 16.70 10.56 -1.72
C VAL A 193 15.32 10.09 -1.27
N LEU A 194 14.56 9.46 -2.16
CA LEU A 194 13.21 9.01 -1.88
C LEU A 194 13.13 7.48 -1.80
N GLY A 195 12.49 6.98 -0.77
CA GLY A 195 12.25 5.55 -0.56
C GLY A 195 10.83 5.25 -0.11
N ILE A 196 10.52 3.98 -0.01
CA ILE A 196 9.21 3.47 0.42
C ILE A 196 9.39 2.43 1.53
N LEU A 197 8.60 2.51 2.59
CA LEU A 197 8.46 1.47 3.61
C LEU A 197 6.97 1.28 3.92
N SER A 198 6.34 0.25 3.35
CA SER A 198 4.90 0.09 3.42
C SER A 198 4.45 -1.34 3.72
N ASN A 199 3.37 -1.45 4.51
CA ASN A 199 2.58 -2.67 4.63
C ASN A 199 1.76 -2.83 3.35
N ALA A 200 2.26 -3.66 2.42
CA ALA A 200 1.81 -3.65 1.03
C ALA A 200 1.95 -5.02 0.37
N GLN A 201 1.41 -5.14 -0.83
CA GLN A 201 1.38 -6.38 -1.60
C GLN A 201 2.01 -6.18 -2.99
N PHE A 202 2.23 -7.27 -3.73
CA PHE A 202 2.91 -7.28 -5.05
C PHE A 202 2.32 -6.32 -6.09
N TYR A 203 1.06 -5.94 -5.96
CA TYR A 203 0.40 -5.01 -6.88
C TYR A 203 0.67 -3.53 -6.57
N THR A 204 1.23 -3.22 -5.41
CA THR A 204 1.50 -1.84 -5.00
C THR A 204 2.43 -1.07 -5.96
N PRO A 205 3.57 -1.62 -6.42
CA PRO A 205 4.40 -0.96 -7.43
C PRO A 205 3.66 -0.73 -8.75
N ILE A 206 2.80 -1.67 -9.16
CA ILE A 206 1.99 -1.53 -10.38
C ILE A 206 1.00 -0.37 -10.22
N ASP A 207 0.29 -0.33 -9.09
CA ASP A 207 -0.66 0.73 -8.77
C ASP A 207 0.01 2.10 -8.69
N LEU A 208 1.16 2.20 -8.02
CA LEU A 208 1.92 3.45 -7.92
C LEU A 208 2.31 3.96 -9.31
N THR A 209 2.83 3.09 -10.19
CA THR A 209 3.16 3.45 -11.57
C THR A 209 1.95 4.02 -12.31
N LEU A 210 0.80 3.33 -12.26
CA LEU A 210 -0.42 3.76 -12.96
C LEU A 210 -0.94 5.09 -12.41
N MET A 211 -1.03 5.23 -11.08
CA MET A 211 -1.54 6.45 -10.44
C MET A 211 -0.60 7.65 -10.61
N MET A 212 0.73 7.44 -10.58
CA MET A 212 1.70 8.51 -10.80
C MET A 212 1.71 8.97 -12.26
N ARG A 213 1.54 8.04 -13.20
CA ARG A 213 1.35 8.37 -14.61
C ARG A 213 0.14 9.28 -14.80
N ASP A 214 -1.01 8.92 -14.21
CA ASP A 214 -2.23 9.72 -14.29
C ASP A 214 -2.04 11.11 -13.67
N GLN A 215 -1.55 11.19 -12.43
CA GLN A 215 -1.38 12.46 -11.72
C GLN A 215 -0.33 13.37 -12.39
N SER A 216 0.69 12.79 -13.04
CA SER A 216 1.72 13.54 -13.77
C SER A 216 1.30 13.95 -15.17
N ASN A 217 0.10 13.59 -15.65
CA ASN A 217 -0.33 13.70 -17.04
C ASN A 217 0.66 13.01 -17.99
N GLU A 218 0.94 11.74 -17.74
CA GLU A 218 1.82 10.86 -18.53
C GLU A 218 3.29 11.33 -18.64
N LYS A 219 3.78 12.14 -17.68
CA LYS A 219 5.18 12.58 -17.62
C LYS A 219 6.09 11.65 -16.84
N ILE A 220 5.52 10.74 -16.05
CA ILE A 220 6.22 9.70 -15.29
C ILE A 220 5.76 8.36 -15.85
N ASP A 221 6.68 7.57 -16.35
CA ASP A 221 6.38 6.25 -16.92
C ASP A 221 6.46 5.14 -15.88
N ASP A 222 7.28 5.32 -14.84
CA ASP A 222 7.46 4.37 -13.75
C ASP A 222 7.67 5.11 -12.42
N TYR A 223 7.10 4.60 -11.32
CA TYR A 223 7.29 5.20 -9.99
C TYR A 223 8.76 5.22 -9.55
N LEU A 224 9.60 4.32 -10.07
CA LEU A 224 11.04 4.31 -9.83
C LEU A 224 11.80 5.49 -10.47
N GLU A 225 11.15 6.29 -11.30
CA GLU A 225 11.72 7.58 -11.69
C GLU A 225 11.81 8.56 -10.51
N LEU A 226 11.03 8.33 -9.47
CA LEU A 226 11.06 9.14 -8.25
C LEU A 226 11.75 8.43 -7.11
N PHE A 227 11.54 7.14 -6.91
CA PHE A 227 12.04 6.37 -5.77
C PHE A 227 13.26 5.53 -6.11
N GLU A 228 14.16 5.37 -5.14
CA GLU A 228 15.30 4.46 -5.24
C GLU A 228 14.83 3.02 -4.94
N ILE A 229 15.11 2.09 -5.85
CA ILE A 229 14.68 0.70 -5.73
C ILE A 229 15.27 0.04 -4.47
N ASP A 230 16.52 0.33 -4.14
CA ASP A 230 17.22 -0.22 -2.97
C ASP A 230 16.69 0.34 -1.64
N LEU A 231 15.89 1.40 -1.68
CA LEU A 231 15.20 2.01 -0.54
C LEU A 231 13.68 1.76 -0.57
N THR A 232 13.24 0.76 -1.33
CA THR A 232 11.81 0.43 -1.48
C THR A 232 11.54 -0.93 -0.84
N PHE A 233 10.77 -0.94 0.27
CA PHE A 233 10.48 -2.10 1.10
C PHE A 233 8.98 -2.32 1.21
N TYR A 234 8.52 -3.47 0.71
CA TYR A 234 7.13 -3.91 0.82
C TYR A 234 7.03 -5.13 1.76
N SER A 235 6.17 -5.07 2.76
CA SER A 235 6.06 -6.10 3.82
C SER A 235 5.87 -7.53 3.30
N TYR A 236 5.12 -7.70 2.20
CA TYR A 236 4.85 -9.02 1.62
C TYR A 236 6.12 -9.78 1.18
N GLU A 237 7.20 -9.06 0.86
CA GLU A 237 8.47 -9.66 0.45
C GLU A 237 9.21 -10.30 1.62
N TYR A 238 8.98 -9.78 2.83
CA TYR A 238 9.68 -10.18 4.05
C TYR A 238 8.89 -11.12 4.95
N GLY A 239 7.55 -11.21 4.76
CA GLY A 239 6.68 -12.03 5.58
C GLY A 239 6.35 -11.44 6.96
N PHE A 240 6.70 -10.18 7.20
CA PHE A 240 6.32 -9.39 8.37
C PHE A 240 6.13 -7.92 8.02
N SER A 241 5.27 -7.24 8.77
CA SER A 241 4.84 -5.86 8.50
C SER A 241 5.34 -4.88 9.57
N LYS A 242 5.28 -3.57 9.29
CA LYS A 242 5.41 -2.53 10.31
C LYS A 242 4.38 -2.79 11.41
N PRO A 243 4.70 -2.59 12.69
CA PRO A 243 5.88 -1.93 13.26
C PRO A 243 7.08 -2.86 13.55
N ASN A 244 7.25 -3.98 12.83
CA ASN A 244 8.36 -4.89 13.06
C ASN A 244 9.71 -4.19 12.82
N GLN A 245 10.56 -4.16 13.85
CA GLN A 245 11.85 -3.48 13.83
C GLN A 245 12.83 -4.02 12.77
N LEU A 246 12.64 -5.25 12.30
CA LEU A 246 13.51 -5.82 11.26
C LEU A 246 13.36 -5.09 9.91
N LEU A 247 12.17 -4.53 9.60
CA LEU A 247 11.99 -3.71 8.40
C LEU A 247 12.81 -2.41 8.49
N PHE A 248 12.76 -1.73 9.63
CA PHE A 248 13.54 -0.50 9.86
C PHE A 248 15.05 -0.77 9.84
N ARG A 249 15.49 -1.92 10.39
CA ARG A 249 16.91 -2.31 10.32
C ARG A 249 17.38 -2.48 8.88
N ARG A 250 16.59 -3.16 8.03
CA ARG A 250 16.92 -3.31 6.59
C ARG A 250 16.98 -1.98 5.87
N LEU A 251 16.04 -1.08 6.18
CA LEU A 251 16.06 0.28 5.66
C LEU A 251 17.35 1.01 6.07
N PHE A 252 17.82 0.85 7.31
CA PHE A 252 19.07 1.48 7.76
C PHE A 252 20.30 0.90 7.09
N ASP A 253 20.35 -0.42 6.89
CA ASP A 253 21.43 -1.05 6.15
C ASP A 253 21.50 -0.47 4.72
N ALA A 254 20.36 -0.28 4.07
CA ALA A 254 20.31 0.34 2.75
C ALA A 254 20.66 1.84 2.75
N LEU A 255 20.15 2.62 3.71
CA LEU A 255 20.51 4.05 3.85
C LEU A 255 22.01 4.26 4.10
N TYR A 256 22.66 3.32 4.78
CA TYR A 256 24.08 3.35 5.02
C TYR A 256 24.90 3.35 3.71
N GLU A 257 24.45 2.60 2.69
CA GLU A 257 25.10 2.59 1.36
C GLU A 257 25.00 3.96 0.65
N TYR A 258 24.00 4.77 1.01
CA TYR A 258 23.87 6.17 0.55
C TYR A 258 24.59 7.17 1.45
N ASN A 259 25.32 6.72 2.49
CA ASN A 259 25.93 7.56 3.53
C ASN A 259 24.89 8.49 4.20
N ILE A 260 23.68 8.01 4.44
CA ILE A 260 22.58 8.75 5.08
C ILE A 260 22.29 8.13 6.45
N LEU A 261 22.28 8.98 7.47
CA LEU A 261 21.99 8.56 8.85
C LEU A 261 20.47 8.52 9.08
N PRO A 262 19.97 7.69 10.02
CA PRO A 262 18.57 7.72 10.45
C PRO A 262 18.09 9.12 10.86
N SER A 263 18.93 9.88 11.58
CA SER A 263 18.62 11.27 11.99
C SER A 263 18.48 12.28 10.84
N GLN A 264 18.96 11.93 9.65
CA GLN A 264 18.83 12.72 8.41
C GLN A 264 17.70 12.20 7.50
N THR A 265 16.95 11.22 7.99
CA THR A 265 15.87 10.57 7.25
C THR A 265 14.53 10.85 7.91
N VAL A 266 13.55 11.26 7.10
CA VAL A 266 12.17 11.47 7.54
C VAL A 266 11.32 10.26 7.15
N MET A 267 10.68 9.61 8.12
CA MET A 267 9.58 8.69 7.85
C MET A 267 8.28 9.49 7.73
N LEU A 268 7.65 9.44 6.57
CA LEU A 268 6.34 10.05 6.31
C LEU A 268 5.27 8.95 6.28
N GLY A 269 4.34 8.99 7.21
CA GLY A 269 3.24 8.03 7.31
C GLY A 269 1.98 8.67 7.88
N ASN A 270 0.90 7.90 7.95
CA ASN A 270 -0.40 8.35 8.45
C ASN A 270 -0.81 7.68 9.78
N ASP A 271 -0.01 6.75 10.26
CA ASP A 271 -0.31 5.96 11.45
C ASP A 271 0.73 6.20 12.55
N LEU A 272 0.24 6.65 13.72
CA LEU A 272 1.13 6.92 14.85
C LEU A 272 1.83 5.67 15.37
N PHE A 273 1.17 4.51 15.35
CA PHE A 273 1.68 3.27 15.91
C PHE A 273 2.62 2.51 14.98
N ILE A 274 2.27 2.42 13.69
CA ILE A 274 3.05 1.60 12.74
C ILE A 274 4.11 2.38 11.95
N ASP A 275 3.97 3.72 11.87
CA ASP A 275 4.92 4.59 11.15
C ASP A 275 5.76 5.43 12.11
N VAL A 276 5.08 6.27 12.93
CA VAL A 276 5.75 7.30 13.75
C VAL A 276 6.52 6.68 14.91
N ALA A 277 5.88 5.86 15.73
CA ALA A 277 6.51 5.30 16.93
C ALA A 277 7.77 4.45 16.62
N PRO A 278 7.73 3.50 15.65
CA PRO A 278 8.91 2.71 15.34
C PRO A 278 10.02 3.53 14.68
N ALA A 279 9.69 4.54 13.88
CA ALA A 279 10.67 5.44 13.27
C ALA A 279 11.36 6.31 14.34
N ASN A 280 10.60 6.90 15.28
CA ASN A 280 11.15 7.62 16.43
C ASN A 280 12.08 6.73 17.27
N ALA A 281 11.63 5.51 17.60
CA ALA A 281 12.43 4.54 18.36
C ALA A 281 13.73 4.14 17.64
N ALA A 282 13.73 4.23 16.33
CA ALA A 282 14.87 3.93 15.47
C ALA A 282 15.77 5.15 15.19
N GLY A 283 15.46 6.32 15.76
CA GLY A 283 16.25 7.55 15.63
C GLY A 283 16.04 8.32 14.32
N MET A 284 15.00 7.98 13.55
CA MET A 284 14.56 8.77 12.40
C MET A 284 13.81 10.02 12.84
N LYS A 285 13.68 10.96 11.92
CA LYS A 285 12.70 12.02 12.00
C LYS A 285 11.35 11.56 11.46
N THR A 286 10.27 12.17 11.91
CA THR A 286 8.93 11.75 11.57
C THR A 286 8.05 12.90 11.08
N ALA A 287 7.33 12.64 9.99
CA ALA A 287 6.28 13.50 9.47
C ALA A 287 4.97 12.70 9.44
N LEU A 288 3.94 13.22 10.07
CA LEU A 288 2.61 12.61 10.04
C LEU A 288 1.76 13.29 8.96
N PHE A 289 1.23 12.51 8.04
CA PHE A 289 0.18 12.96 7.14
C PHE A 289 -1.18 12.85 7.84
N ALA A 290 -1.78 13.98 8.17
CA ALA A 290 -3.07 14.10 8.84
C ALA A 290 -4.11 14.83 7.97
N GLY A 291 -3.96 14.75 6.65
CA GLY A 291 -4.84 15.43 5.68
C GLY A 291 -6.22 14.79 5.51
N ASP A 292 -6.44 13.60 6.06
CA ASP A 292 -7.67 12.85 5.90
C ASP A 292 -8.06 12.09 7.17
N GLU A 293 -9.23 12.42 7.75
CA GLU A 293 -9.74 11.80 8.97
C GLU A 293 -9.90 10.26 8.87
N PHE A 294 -10.16 9.72 7.66
CA PHE A 294 -10.32 8.28 7.43
C PHE A 294 -9.00 7.54 7.23
N SER A 295 -7.93 8.26 7.00
CA SER A 295 -6.58 7.69 6.86
C SER A 295 -5.74 7.83 8.12
N TYR A 296 -6.08 8.76 9.00
CA TYR A 296 -5.38 8.95 10.27
C TYR A 296 -5.71 7.83 11.27
N PHE A 297 -4.67 7.17 11.79
CA PHE A 297 -4.82 6.11 12.78
C PHE A 297 -4.04 6.39 14.05
N LYS A 298 -4.75 6.16 15.19
CA LYS A 298 -4.18 6.17 16.52
C LYS A 298 -4.65 4.90 17.25
N HIS A 299 -3.81 3.89 17.27
CA HIS A 299 -4.16 2.56 17.83
C HIS A 299 -3.79 2.37 19.30
N THR A 300 -3.31 3.40 19.98
CA THR A 300 -2.80 3.31 21.35
C THR A 300 -3.24 4.49 22.19
N GLU A 301 -3.37 4.26 23.49
CA GLU A 301 -3.56 5.34 24.49
C GLU A 301 -2.24 6.09 24.79
N GLU A 302 -1.09 5.55 24.38
CA GLU A 302 0.20 6.20 24.55
C GLU A 302 0.26 7.49 23.71
N GLU A 303 0.88 8.51 24.25
CA GLU A 303 1.10 9.77 23.55
C GLU A 303 2.30 9.65 22.60
N ILE A 304 2.02 9.33 21.33
CA ILE A 304 3.00 9.31 20.26
C ILE A 304 2.92 10.64 19.53
N VAL A 305 4.03 11.39 19.53
CA VAL A 305 4.09 12.71 18.92
C VAL A 305 5.08 12.70 17.76
N PRO A 306 4.65 13.07 16.54
CA PRO A 306 5.55 13.21 15.39
C PRO A 306 6.41 14.47 15.50
N ASP A 307 7.57 14.51 14.82
CA ASP A 307 8.36 15.76 14.74
C ASP A 307 7.57 16.87 14.04
N ILE A 308 6.95 16.57 12.88
CA ILE A 308 6.06 17.52 12.17
C ILE A 308 4.76 16.84 11.73
N VAL A 309 3.76 17.66 11.47
CA VAL A 309 2.47 17.22 10.87
C VAL A 309 2.23 17.98 9.58
N ILE A 310 1.76 17.31 8.56
CA ILE A 310 1.28 17.91 7.31
C ILE A 310 -0.18 17.52 7.06
N SER A 311 -0.97 18.48 6.60
CA SER A 311 -2.36 18.26 6.15
C SER A 311 -2.46 18.17 4.63
N GLU A 312 -1.50 18.75 3.94
CA GLU A 312 -1.37 18.71 2.49
C GLU A 312 0.06 18.34 2.10
N TRP A 313 0.22 17.59 1.03
CA TRP A 313 1.55 17.19 0.54
C TRP A 313 2.45 18.39 0.21
N SER A 314 1.86 19.47 -0.30
CA SER A 314 2.55 20.72 -0.63
C SER A 314 3.26 21.40 0.58
N GLU A 315 2.88 21.05 1.82
CA GLU A 315 3.50 21.57 3.03
C GLU A 315 4.86 20.93 3.32
N LEU A 316 5.08 19.66 2.93
CA LEU A 316 6.28 18.93 3.30
C LEU A 316 7.59 19.64 2.91
N PRO A 317 7.78 20.16 1.67
CA PRO A 317 8.99 20.87 1.29
C PRO A 317 9.20 22.21 2.03
N GLN A 318 8.18 22.71 2.72
CA GLN A 318 8.26 23.93 3.53
C GLN A 318 8.67 23.61 4.97
N LYS A 319 8.27 22.42 5.45
CA LYS A 319 8.50 21.93 6.82
C LYS A 319 9.79 21.11 6.97
N ILE A 320 10.56 20.93 5.90
CA ILE A 320 11.91 20.33 5.95
C ILE A 320 12.94 21.31 5.42
N SER A 321 14.18 21.20 5.93
CA SER A 321 15.34 21.92 5.42
C SER A 321 16.27 20.93 4.76
N PHE A 322 16.58 21.17 3.50
CA PHE A 322 17.46 20.30 2.73
C PHE A 322 18.89 20.38 3.25
N PHE A 323 19.60 19.27 3.23
CA PHE A 323 21.02 19.23 3.52
C PHE A 323 21.79 20.05 2.46
N SER A 324 22.55 21.04 2.89
CA SER A 324 23.50 21.75 2.01
C SER A 324 24.91 21.30 2.36
N GLU A 325 25.59 20.61 1.46
CA GLU A 325 27.05 20.41 1.60
C GLU A 325 27.72 21.78 1.65
N GLY A 326 28.26 22.11 2.83
CA GLY A 326 29.28 23.15 3.02
C GLY A 326 28.88 24.59 2.70
N ARG A 327 28.30 25.28 3.67
CA ARG A 327 28.89 26.58 4.03
C ARG A 327 29.74 26.34 5.28
N SER A 328 31.03 26.07 5.09
CA SER A 328 32.03 26.38 6.11
C SER A 328 31.93 27.88 6.32
N GLU A 329 31.21 28.32 7.35
CA GLU A 329 31.40 29.63 7.90
C GLU A 329 32.80 29.65 8.52
N CYS A 330 33.77 30.04 7.71
CA CYS A 330 34.99 30.64 8.19
C CYS A 330 34.62 32.09 8.55
N GLU A 331 34.33 32.34 9.80
CA GLU A 331 34.62 33.60 10.47
C GLU A 331 35.27 33.34 11.82
#